data_f2cd0abae81d66c38ad8a58bb52f612d
#
_entry.id   f2cd0abae81d66c38ad8a58bb52f612d
#
_cell.length_a   1.000
_cell.length_b   1.000
_cell.length_c   1.000
_cell.angle_alpha   90.00
_cell.angle_beta   90.00
_cell.angle_gamma   90.00
#
_symmetry.space_group_name_H-M   'P 1'
#
loop_
_entity.id
_entity.type
_entity.pdbx_description
1 polymer ?
#
loop_
_entity_poly.entity_id
_entity_poly.type
_entity_poly.pdbx_seq_one_letter_code
_entity_poly.pdbx_strand_id
1 'polypeptide(L)'
;SYTTMGRTGLHCSQAGFGCYRNADGIDSHRDALQRALDGGINLNEPSANYEDGESDTLEGKVLTDAIEAGAVSRQAIIVVTKGGYLQGRNYDLSQARKAQGQPFPDLVPYADGLEHCIHPEFLEDQVTRSLERLNLATLDFFLLHNPEYYLSWAVSKQGMEQEAAKAAYEGRILNAFQHLEQEVARGRIRYYGISSNTFPEPSDRPDFTCLQRILDVAKTVGPEHHFAVIQFPMNLLESGALLNRNQPDGATLLTTAIKAGLGTLVNRPLNALAADGLLRLADVRLPRRYSPEGIVQAIQALVSSENALAREMLPNLDLSEAL
;
A
#
# COMPACT_ATOMS: atom_id res chain seq x y z
N SER A 1 6.47 6.86 18.64
CA SER A 1 5.42 7.87 18.41
C SER A 1 4.20 7.23 17.77
N TYR A 2 3.01 7.73 18.12
CA TYR A 2 1.72 7.29 17.59
C TYR A 2 0.98 8.45 16.94
N THR A 3 0.08 8.14 16.02
CA THR A 3 -0.79 9.10 15.34
C THR A 3 -2.17 8.48 15.11
N THR A 4 -3.15 9.29 14.74
CA THR A 4 -4.47 8.78 14.35
C THR A 4 -4.49 8.47 12.86
N MET A 5 -5.00 7.30 12.49
CA MET A 5 -5.16 6.88 11.10
C MET A 5 -6.36 7.60 10.45
N GLY A 6 -6.11 8.80 9.93
CA GLY A 6 -7.13 9.63 9.32
C GLY A 6 -8.39 9.78 10.19
N ARG A 7 -9.57 9.70 9.56
CA ARG A 7 -10.88 9.83 10.22
C ARG A 7 -11.35 8.58 10.99
N THR A 8 -10.56 7.50 10.99
CA THR A 8 -10.98 6.23 11.60
C THR A 8 -10.97 6.22 13.13
N GLY A 9 -10.26 7.16 13.74
CA GLY A 9 -10.05 7.18 15.20
C GLY A 9 -9.06 6.12 15.72
N LEU A 10 -8.52 5.27 14.83
CA LEU A 10 -7.53 4.25 15.23
C LEU A 10 -6.17 4.90 15.48
N HIS A 11 -5.58 4.61 16.64
CA HIS A 11 -4.24 5.06 16.99
C HIS A 11 -3.20 4.05 16.54
N CYS A 12 -2.34 4.44 15.60
CA CYS A 12 -1.27 3.61 15.07
C CYS A 12 0.11 4.18 15.38
N SER A 13 1.10 3.31 15.45
CA SER A 13 2.50 3.71 15.44
C SER A 13 2.84 4.36 14.09
N GLN A 14 3.63 5.45 14.12
CA GLN A 14 4.07 6.13 12.89
C GLN A 14 4.99 5.25 12.05
N ALA A 15 5.74 4.34 12.69
CA ALA A 15 6.45 3.26 12.00
C ALA A 15 5.53 2.04 11.93
N GLY A 16 5.27 1.51 10.74
CA GLY A 16 4.60 0.24 10.53
C GLY A 16 5.60 -0.88 10.22
N PHE A 17 5.22 -2.12 10.50
CA PHE A 17 5.97 -3.30 10.09
C PHE A 17 5.41 -3.84 8.78
N GLY A 18 6.15 -3.65 7.68
CA GLY A 18 5.81 -4.21 6.37
C GLY A 18 6.29 -5.64 6.25
N CYS A 19 5.38 -6.57 6.00
CA CYS A 19 5.66 -7.99 5.94
C CYS A 19 6.09 -8.47 4.54
N TYR A 20 6.47 -7.57 3.65
CA TYR A 20 6.99 -7.93 2.33
C TYR A 20 8.23 -8.82 2.45
N ARG A 21 8.20 -9.98 1.80
CA ARG A 21 9.23 -11.04 1.89
C ARG A 21 9.36 -11.72 3.27
N ASN A 22 8.38 -11.58 4.12
CA ASN A 22 8.31 -12.37 5.35
C ASN A 22 7.50 -13.64 5.10
N ALA A 23 8.05 -14.77 5.47
CA ALA A 23 7.42 -16.08 5.31
C ALA A 23 7.36 -16.83 6.63
N ASP A 24 6.35 -17.66 6.80
CA ASP A 24 6.25 -18.60 7.91
C ASP A 24 7.38 -19.65 7.86
N GLY A 25 7.74 -20.19 9.00
CA GLY A 25 8.82 -21.18 9.14
C GLY A 25 10.24 -20.62 9.09
N ILE A 26 10.43 -19.31 9.02
CA ILE A 26 11.74 -18.64 9.07
C ILE A 26 11.86 -17.88 10.40
N ASP A 27 12.69 -18.43 11.31
CA ASP A 27 12.85 -17.89 12.67
C ASP A 27 13.21 -16.40 12.69
N SER A 28 14.12 -15.95 11.82
CA SER A 28 14.51 -14.53 11.77
C SER A 28 13.37 -13.60 11.36
N HIS A 29 12.39 -14.07 10.56
CA HIS A 29 11.21 -13.29 10.19
C HIS A 29 10.23 -13.18 11.38
N ARG A 30 10.02 -14.30 12.08
CA ARG A 30 9.24 -14.36 13.31
C ARG A 30 9.83 -13.44 14.38
N ASP A 31 11.14 -13.55 14.64
CA ASP A 31 11.86 -12.75 15.63
C ASP A 31 11.77 -11.25 15.31
N ALA A 32 11.87 -10.88 14.03
CA ALA A 32 11.76 -9.50 13.59
C ALA A 32 10.36 -8.92 13.88
N LEU A 33 9.30 -9.66 13.55
CA LEU A 33 7.92 -9.23 13.82
C LEU A 33 7.65 -9.17 15.33
N GLN A 34 8.06 -10.18 16.10
CA GLN A 34 7.93 -10.19 17.56
C GLN A 34 8.65 -8.98 18.18
N ARG A 35 9.88 -8.70 17.74
CA ARG A 35 10.64 -7.55 18.24
C ARG A 35 10.00 -6.21 17.86
N ALA A 36 9.33 -6.13 16.72
CA ALA A 36 8.57 -4.94 16.34
C ALA A 36 7.38 -4.72 17.29
N LEU A 37 6.62 -5.76 17.61
CA LEU A 37 5.53 -5.72 18.57
C LEU A 37 6.02 -5.32 19.96
N ASP A 38 7.10 -5.95 20.46
CA ASP A 38 7.72 -5.63 21.76
C ASP A 38 8.23 -4.19 21.81
N GLY A 39 8.65 -3.64 20.67
CA GLY A 39 9.05 -2.25 20.48
C GLY A 39 7.89 -1.24 20.41
N GLY A 40 6.64 -1.72 20.45
CA GLY A 40 5.44 -0.89 20.38
C GLY A 40 4.98 -0.54 18.96
N ILE A 41 5.47 -1.24 17.93
CA ILE A 41 4.88 -1.14 16.59
C ILE A 41 3.57 -1.93 16.60
N ASN A 42 2.46 -1.25 16.36
CA ASN A 42 1.14 -1.86 16.35
C ASN A 42 0.45 -1.84 14.98
N LEU A 43 1.11 -1.32 13.96
CA LEU A 43 0.64 -1.31 12.58
C LEU A 43 1.43 -2.34 11.78
N ASN A 44 0.76 -3.41 11.36
CA ASN A 44 1.34 -4.51 10.59
C ASN A 44 0.70 -4.59 9.21
N GLU A 45 1.52 -4.84 8.19
CA GLU A 45 1.08 -4.74 6.80
C GLU A 45 1.54 -5.95 5.99
N PRO A 46 0.84 -7.11 6.14
CA PRO A 46 0.96 -8.26 5.25
C PRO A 46 0.23 -8.07 3.92
N SER A 47 0.21 -9.09 3.10
CA SER A 47 -0.61 -9.13 1.88
C SER A 47 -0.80 -10.59 1.43
N ALA A 48 -1.97 -10.86 0.85
CA ALA A 48 -2.33 -12.18 0.35
C ALA A 48 -1.37 -12.76 -0.70
N ASN A 49 -0.62 -11.90 -1.43
CA ASN A 49 0.37 -12.32 -2.42
C ASN A 49 1.82 -12.32 -1.90
N TYR A 50 2.09 -11.86 -0.67
CA TYR A 50 3.43 -11.90 -0.14
C TYR A 50 3.80 -13.32 0.27
N GLU A 51 4.86 -13.88 -0.36
CA GLU A 51 5.30 -15.26 -0.17
C GLU A 51 4.11 -16.25 -0.22
N ASP A 52 3.21 -16.05 -1.19
CA ASP A 52 2.05 -16.91 -1.44
C ASP A 52 1.05 -17.00 -0.24
N GLY A 53 0.96 -15.93 0.56
CA GLY A 53 0.13 -15.86 1.75
C GLY A 53 0.85 -16.28 3.04
N GLU A 54 2.10 -16.73 2.98
CA GLU A 54 2.89 -17.09 4.15
C GLU A 54 3.14 -15.87 5.07
N SER A 55 3.12 -14.66 4.51
CA SER A 55 3.17 -13.40 5.27
C SER A 55 1.96 -13.25 6.22
N ASP A 56 0.73 -13.47 5.72
CA ASP A 56 -0.48 -13.49 6.57
C ASP A 56 -0.38 -14.61 7.63
N THR A 57 0.11 -15.80 7.25
CA THR A 57 0.24 -16.97 8.14
C THR A 57 1.23 -16.70 9.29
N LEU A 58 2.39 -16.14 8.98
CA LEU A 58 3.39 -15.77 9.98
C LEU A 58 2.82 -14.76 10.97
N GLU A 59 2.19 -13.71 10.46
CA GLU A 59 1.60 -12.68 11.31
C GLU A 59 0.50 -13.26 12.19
N GLY A 60 -0.39 -14.08 11.63
CA GLY A 60 -1.45 -14.74 12.38
C GLY A 60 -0.93 -15.54 13.57
N LYS A 61 0.15 -16.31 13.38
CA LYS A 61 0.80 -17.08 14.45
C LYS A 61 1.39 -16.18 15.52
N VAL A 62 2.18 -15.16 15.13
CA VAL A 62 2.82 -14.25 16.07
C VAL A 62 1.81 -13.45 16.88
N LEU A 63 0.75 -12.96 16.23
CA LEU A 63 -0.32 -12.24 16.92
C LEU A 63 -1.12 -13.15 17.86
N THR A 64 -1.43 -14.37 17.45
CA THR A 64 -2.12 -15.35 18.31
C THR A 64 -1.33 -15.61 19.58
N ASP A 65 -0.03 -15.94 19.44
CA ASP A 65 0.84 -16.20 20.59
C ASP A 65 0.97 -14.99 21.51
N ALA A 66 1.13 -13.79 20.94
CA ALA A 66 1.25 -12.56 21.74
C ALA A 66 -0.05 -12.19 22.49
N ILE A 67 -1.21 -12.43 21.88
CA ILE A 67 -2.53 -12.20 22.49
C ILE A 67 -2.80 -13.23 23.58
N GLU A 68 -2.54 -14.53 23.33
CA GLU A 68 -2.72 -15.61 24.31
C GLU A 68 -1.80 -15.45 25.52
N ALA A 69 -0.58 -14.98 25.31
CA ALA A 69 0.36 -14.63 26.38
C ALA A 69 -0.03 -13.35 27.16
N GLY A 70 -1.05 -12.63 26.73
CA GLY A 70 -1.45 -11.35 27.32
C GLY A 70 -0.44 -10.21 27.12
N ALA A 71 0.50 -10.36 26.18
CA ALA A 71 1.50 -9.34 25.87
C ALA A 71 0.88 -8.14 25.12
N VAL A 72 -0.10 -8.42 24.27
CA VAL A 72 -0.87 -7.39 23.55
C VAL A 72 -2.36 -7.76 23.53
N SER A 73 -3.24 -6.77 23.36
CA SER A 73 -4.66 -7.03 23.09
C SER A 73 -4.92 -6.89 21.58
N ARG A 74 -5.89 -7.64 21.05
CA ARG A 74 -6.28 -7.53 19.63
C ARG A 74 -6.66 -6.10 19.25
N GLN A 75 -7.32 -5.38 20.17
CA GLN A 75 -7.77 -4.00 19.95
C GLN A 75 -6.61 -2.99 19.85
N ALA A 76 -5.44 -3.33 20.38
CA ALA A 76 -4.26 -2.49 20.30
C ALA A 76 -3.48 -2.64 19.00
N ILE A 77 -3.77 -3.69 18.20
CA ILE A 77 -3.07 -3.99 16.93
C ILE A 77 -3.95 -3.59 15.76
N ILE A 78 -3.29 -3.05 14.72
CA ILE A 78 -3.90 -2.70 13.43
C ILE A 78 -3.29 -3.59 12.37
N VAL A 79 -4.12 -4.39 11.71
CA VAL A 79 -3.73 -5.29 10.63
C VAL A 79 -4.28 -4.76 9.30
N VAL A 80 -3.37 -4.57 8.35
CA VAL A 80 -3.67 -4.09 7.00
C VAL A 80 -3.25 -5.16 6.00
N THR A 81 -4.19 -5.87 5.38
CA THR A 81 -3.86 -6.80 4.30
C THR A 81 -4.45 -6.35 2.96
N LYS A 82 -4.12 -7.02 1.88
CA LYS A 82 -4.44 -6.58 0.52
C LYS A 82 -4.85 -7.75 -0.37
N GLY A 83 -5.67 -7.45 -1.38
CA GLY A 83 -6.04 -8.37 -2.45
C GLY A 83 -6.05 -7.68 -3.82
N GLY A 84 -5.73 -8.44 -4.85
CA GLY A 84 -5.70 -7.94 -6.25
C GLY A 84 -4.85 -8.82 -7.15
N TYR A 85 -3.75 -9.32 -6.66
CA TYR A 85 -2.82 -10.15 -7.42
C TYR A 85 -3.21 -11.62 -7.45
N LEU A 86 -3.12 -12.20 -8.65
CA LEU A 86 -3.14 -13.65 -8.88
C LEU A 86 -1.75 -14.09 -9.34
N GLN A 87 -0.92 -14.46 -8.37
CA GLN A 87 0.41 -15.03 -8.52
C GLN A 87 0.47 -16.32 -7.71
N GLY A 88 1.44 -17.22 -7.96
CA GLY A 88 1.60 -18.46 -7.21
C GLY A 88 0.31 -19.26 -7.09
N ARG A 89 -0.08 -19.64 -5.88
CA ARG A 89 -1.30 -20.43 -5.60
C ARG A 89 -2.60 -19.77 -6.11
N ASN A 90 -2.67 -18.43 -6.05
CA ASN A 90 -3.84 -17.72 -6.61
C ASN A 90 -3.87 -17.78 -8.15
N TYR A 91 -2.71 -17.77 -8.79
CA TYR A 91 -2.63 -17.98 -10.24
C TYR A 91 -3.05 -19.40 -10.61
N ASP A 92 -2.56 -20.41 -9.90
CA ASP A 92 -2.96 -21.81 -10.10
C ASP A 92 -4.48 -22.01 -9.92
N LEU A 93 -5.07 -21.38 -8.90
CA LEU A 93 -6.52 -21.36 -8.71
C LEU A 93 -7.24 -20.73 -9.91
N SER A 94 -6.74 -19.61 -10.42
CA SER A 94 -7.31 -18.97 -11.62
C SER A 94 -7.27 -19.89 -12.84
N GLN A 95 -6.12 -20.54 -13.08
CA GLN A 95 -6.00 -21.49 -14.20
C GLN A 95 -6.94 -22.71 -14.03
N ALA A 96 -7.05 -23.25 -12.82
CA ALA A 96 -7.99 -24.34 -12.54
C ALA A 96 -9.45 -23.94 -12.79
N ARG A 97 -9.86 -22.73 -12.37
CA ARG A 97 -11.20 -22.18 -12.65
C ARG A 97 -11.44 -21.98 -14.15
N LYS A 98 -10.46 -21.46 -14.88
CA LYS A 98 -10.54 -21.32 -16.36
C LYS A 98 -10.73 -22.66 -17.05
N ALA A 99 -9.99 -23.69 -16.62
CA ALA A 99 -10.12 -25.04 -17.16
C ALA A 99 -11.52 -25.64 -16.92
N GLN A 100 -12.21 -25.20 -15.88
CA GLN A 100 -13.59 -25.59 -15.56
C GLN A 100 -14.65 -24.69 -16.25
N GLY A 101 -14.22 -23.69 -17.05
CA GLY A 101 -15.12 -22.74 -17.68
C GLY A 101 -15.73 -21.70 -16.73
N GLN A 102 -15.13 -21.49 -15.55
CA GLN A 102 -15.58 -20.58 -14.50
C GLN A 102 -14.49 -19.58 -14.09
N PRO A 103 -13.89 -18.82 -15.04
CA PRO A 103 -12.88 -17.84 -14.69
C PRO A 103 -13.45 -16.79 -13.74
N PHE A 104 -12.58 -16.17 -12.95
CA PHE A 104 -12.99 -14.94 -12.23
C PHE A 104 -13.43 -13.89 -13.23
N PRO A 105 -14.56 -13.20 -13.01
CA PRO A 105 -14.96 -12.08 -13.86
C PRO A 105 -13.93 -10.95 -13.77
N ASP A 106 -13.91 -10.10 -14.79
CA ASP A 106 -13.02 -8.93 -14.84
C ASP A 106 -11.52 -9.22 -14.65
N LEU A 107 -11.08 -10.43 -14.98
CA LEU A 107 -9.69 -10.84 -14.86
C LEU A 107 -8.81 -10.07 -15.85
N VAL A 108 -7.68 -9.55 -15.38
CA VAL A 108 -6.67 -8.87 -16.17
C VAL A 108 -5.46 -9.80 -16.37
N PRO A 109 -5.26 -10.37 -17.56
CA PRO A 109 -4.07 -11.19 -17.83
C PRO A 109 -2.87 -10.28 -18.12
N TYR A 110 -2.16 -9.90 -17.08
CA TYR A 110 -1.14 -8.87 -17.15
C TYR A 110 0.18 -9.36 -17.77
N ALA A 111 0.68 -10.51 -17.28
CA ALA A 111 1.90 -11.16 -17.77
C ALA A 111 1.84 -12.67 -17.52
N ASP A 112 2.82 -13.42 -18.02
CA ASP A 112 2.94 -14.85 -17.74
C ASP A 112 3.12 -15.07 -16.21
N GLY A 113 2.27 -15.94 -15.64
CA GLY A 113 2.23 -16.19 -14.21
C GLY A 113 1.67 -15.05 -13.34
N LEU A 114 1.15 -13.99 -13.97
CA LEU A 114 0.63 -12.81 -13.28
C LEU A 114 -0.70 -12.35 -13.89
N GLU A 115 -1.75 -12.47 -13.11
CA GLU A 115 -3.05 -11.87 -13.39
C GLU A 115 -3.44 -10.93 -12.26
N HIS A 116 -4.45 -10.10 -12.52
CA HIS A 116 -4.96 -9.16 -11.55
C HIS A 116 -6.50 -9.13 -11.58
N CYS A 117 -7.13 -9.03 -10.41
CA CYS A 117 -8.58 -8.98 -10.28
C CYS A 117 -9.00 -8.23 -9.02
N ILE A 118 -9.97 -7.34 -9.17
CA ILE A 118 -10.66 -6.67 -8.05
C ILE A 118 -12.18 -6.91 -8.10
N HIS A 119 -12.61 -7.94 -8.84
CA HIS A 119 -14.03 -8.30 -8.88
C HIS A 119 -14.49 -8.82 -7.50
N PRO A 120 -15.73 -8.53 -7.07
CA PRO A 120 -16.28 -8.97 -5.79
C PRO A 120 -16.05 -10.44 -5.46
N GLU A 121 -16.24 -11.35 -6.42
CA GLU A 121 -16.05 -12.79 -6.23
C GLU A 121 -14.63 -13.16 -5.83
N PHE A 122 -13.62 -12.49 -6.43
CA PHE A 122 -12.22 -12.70 -6.05
C PHE A 122 -11.90 -12.04 -4.71
N LEU A 123 -12.42 -10.84 -4.45
CA LEU A 123 -12.18 -10.13 -3.19
C LEU A 123 -12.77 -10.89 -2.00
N GLU A 124 -13.97 -11.48 -2.13
CA GLU A 124 -14.57 -12.31 -1.09
C GLU A 124 -13.70 -13.52 -0.73
N ASP A 125 -13.18 -14.23 -1.76
CA ASP A 125 -12.23 -15.33 -1.57
C ASP A 125 -10.97 -14.85 -0.83
N GLN A 126 -10.40 -13.69 -1.23
CA GLN A 126 -9.18 -13.17 -0.63
C GLN A 126 -9.38 -12.69 0.81
N VAL A 127 -10.48 -12.00 1.12
CA VAL A 127 -10.83 -11.61 2.50
C VAL A 127 -10.98 -12.85 3.37
N THR A 128 -11.69 -13.88 2.88
CA THR A 128 -11.88 -15.14 3.60
C THR A 128 -10.56 -15.79 3.94
N ARG A 129 -9.70 -15.99 2.95
CA ARG A 129 -8.41 -16.65 3.13
C ARG A 129 -7.45 -15.84 4.01
N SER A 130 -7.47 -14.50 3.91
CA SER A 130 -6.64 -13.66 4.78
C SER A 130 -7.11 -13.74 6.23
N LEU A 131 -8.40 -13.73 6.50
CA LEU A 131 -8.94 -13.95 7.86
C LEU A 131 -8.54 -15.32 8.43
N GLU A 132 -8.60 -16.37 7.61
CA GLU A 132 -8.18 -17.72 8.01
C GLU A 132 -6.69 -17.79 8.35
N ARG A 133 -5.81 -17.26 7.46
CA ARG A 133 -4.35 -17.27 7.66
C ARG A 133 -3.93 -16.44 8.86
N LEU A 134 -4.55 -15.26 9.02
CA LEU A 134 -4.29 -14.35 10.12
C LEU A 134 -4.92 -14.82 11.44
N ASN A 135 -5.78 -15.84 11.42
CA ASN A 135 -6.58 -16.29 12.58
C ASN A 135 -7.34 -15.14 13.24
N LEU A 136 -7.99 -14.29 12.44
CA LEU A 136 -8.72 -13.12 12.89
C LEU A 136 -10.20 -13.20 12.45
N ALA A 137 -11.10 -12.70 13.30
CA ALA A 137 -12.50 -12.54 12.93
C ALA A 137 -12.73 -11.27 12.07
N THR A 138 -11.87 -10.25 12.22
CA THR A 138 -12.02 -8.95 11.55
C THR A 138 -10.65 -8.37 11.23
N LEU A 139 -10.48 -7.89 9.99
CA LEU A 139 -9.34 -7.06 9.56
C LEU A 139 -9.62 -5.60 9.88
N ASP A 140 -8.59 -4.84 10.25
CA ASP A 140 -8.79 -3.39 10.45
C ASP A 140 -8.86 -2.66 9.10
N PHE A 141 -8.02 -3.05 8.15
CA PHE A 141 -8.06 -2.54 6.78
C PHE A 141 -7.85 -3.63 5.74
N PHE A 142 -8.62 -3.56 4.66
CA PHE A 142 -8.39 -4.34 3.45
C PHE A 142 -8.15 -3.41 2.26
N LEU A 143 -7.02 -3.54 1.56
CA LEU A 143 -6.67 -2.66 0.44
C LEU A 143 -6.83 -3.37 -0.91
N LEU A 144 -7.38 -2.69 -1.89
CA LEU A 144 -7.22 -3.06 -3.30
C LEU A 144 -5.74 -2.87 -3.66
N HIS A 145 -5.08 -3.94 -4.09
CA HIS A 145 -3.65 -3.95 -4.32
C HIS A 145 -3.32 -3.64 -5.78
N ASN A 146 -2.82 -2.44 -6.05
CA ASN A 146 -2.42 -1.92 -7.37
C ASN A 146 -3.49 -2.12 -8.47
N PRO A 147 -4.72 -1.62 -8.29
CA PRO A 147 -5.79 -1.79 -9.27
C PRO A 147 -5.48 -1.14 -10.62
N GLU A 148 -4.51 -0.23 -10.69
CA GLU A 148 -4.01 0.41 -11.90
C GLU A 148 -3.39 -0.56 -12.93
N TYR A 149 -3.15 -1.82 -12.57
CA TYR A 149 -2.79 -2.87 -13.53
C TYR A 149 -3.81 -3.00 -14.65
N TYR A 150 -5.09 -2.74 -14.35
CA TYR A 150 -6.12 -2.68 -15.37
C TYR A 150 -5.87 -1.55 -16.39
N LEU A 151 -5.55 -0.34 -15.94
CA LEU A 151 -5.29 0.80 -16.83
C LEU A 151 -4.11 0.52 -17.77
N SER A 152 -3.01 0.06 -17.21
CA SER A 152 -1.82 -0.31 -17.97
C SER A 152 -2.14 -1.38 -19.04
N TRP A 153 -2.89 -2.43 -18.67
CA TRP A 153 -3.29 -3.49 -19.58
C TRP A 153 -4.28 -3.01 -20.64
N ALA A 154 -5.32 -2.26 -20.24
CA ALA A 154 -6.37 -1.81 -21.15
C ALA A 154 -5.83 -0.88 -22.22
N VAL A 155 -4.98 0.08 -21.86
CA VAL A 155 -4.39 1.03 -22.81
C VAL A 155 -3.29 0.36 -23.63
N SER A 156 -2.30 -0.27 -22.98
CA SER A 156 -1.08 -0.73 -23.67
C SER A 156 -1.26 -2.06 -24.42
N LYS A 157 -2.14 -2.97 -23.94
CA LYS A 157 -2.31 -4.30 -24.54
C LYS A 157 -3.63 -4.46 -25.30
N GLN A 158 -4.69 -3.74 -24.89
CA GLN A 158 -5.98 -3.79 -25.57
C GLN A 158 -6.21 -2.63 -26.52
N GLY A 159 -5.34 -1.62 -26.53
CA GLY A 159 -5.49 -0.43 -27.37
C GLY A 159 -6.74 0.39 -27.04
N MET A 160 -7.24 0.27 -25.80
CA MET A 160 -8.41 1.02 -25.35
C MET A 160 -8.07 2.52 -25.30
N GLU A 161 -9.01 3.35 -25.70
CA GLU A 161 -8.90 4.80 -25.54
C GLU A 161 -8.79 5.16 -24.04
N GLN A 162 -7.93 6.13 -23.69
CA GLN A 162 -7.54 6.39 -22.31
C GLN A 162 -8.73 6.80 -21.41
N GLU A 163 -9.62 7.65 -21.89
CA GLU A 163 -10.80 8.06 -21.09
C GLU A 163 -11.81 6.92 -20.91
N ALA A 164 -11.95 6.07 -21.93
CA ALA A 164 -12.78 4.86 -21.81
C ALA A 164 -12.17 3.87 -20.81
N ALA A 165 -10.83 3.70 -20.80
CA ALA A 165 -10.14 2.88 -19.82
C ALA A 165 -10.32 3.42 -18.39
N LYS A 166 -10.20 4.74 -18.20
CA LYS A 166 -10.43 5.38 -16.89
C LYS A 166 -11.88 5.20 -16.40
N ALA A 167 -12.87 5.39 -17.27
CA ALA A 167 -14.26 5.18 -16.92
C ALA A 167 -14.54 3.72 -16.52
N ALA A 168 -14.00 2.76 -17.27
CA ALA A 168 -14.11 1.33 -16.92
C ALA A 168 -13.37 0.99 -15.62
N TYR A 169 -12.21 1.58 -15.37
CA TYR A 169 -11.46 1.45 -14.12
C TYR A 169 -12.27 1.92 -12.92
N GLU A 170 -12.90 3.09 -13.00
CA GLU A 170 -13.78 3.63 -11.96
C GLU A 170 -14.99 2.73 -11.71
N GLY A 171 -15.58 2.17 -12.76
CA GLY A 171 -16.65 1.18 -12.63
C GLY A 171 -16.23 -0.06 -11.87
N ARG A 172 -15.02 -0.57 -12.13
CA ARG A 172 -14.45 -1.71 -11.39
C ARG A 172 -14.19 -1.36 -9.92
N ILE A 173 -13.66 -0.16 -9.63
CA ILE A 173 -13.48 0.34 -8.26
C ILE A 173 -14.83 0.47 -7.55
N LEU A 174 -15.85 1.00 -8.22
CA LEU A 174 -17.19 1.11 -7.65
C LEU A 174 -17.75 -0.26 -7.23
N ASN A 175 -17.67 -1.26 -8.11
CA ASN A 175 -18.12 -2.62 -7.81
C ASN A 175 -17.34 -3.22 -6.61
N ALA A 176 -16.03 -3.01 -6.58
CA ALA A 176 -15.18 -3.45 -5.48
C ALA A 176 -15.57 -2.76 -4.16
N PHE A 177 -15.78 -1.45 -4.17
CA PHE A 177 -16.18 -0.69 -2.97
C PHE A 177 -17.55 -1.11 -2.45
N GLN A 178 -18.54 -1.32 -3.34
CA GLN A 178 -19.86 -1.83 -2.96
C GLN A 178 -19.77 -3.19 -2.26
N HIS A 179 -18.89 -4.08 -2.73
CA HIS A 179 -18.64 -5.36 -2.08
C HIS A 179 -17.93 -5.18 -0.73
N LEU A 180 -16.92 -4.31 -0.66
CA LEU A 180 -16.18 -4.08 0.59
C LEU A 180 -17.09 -3.44 1.67
N GLU A 181 -18.09 -2.64 1.31
CA GLU A 181 -19.12 -2.21 2.24
C GLU A 181 -19.96 -3.40 2.78
N GLN A 182 -20.24 -4.39 1.95
CA GLN A 182 -20.91 -5.62 2.44
C GLN A 182 -20.00 -6.37 3.42
N GLU A 183 -18.69 -6.42 3.17
CA GLU A 183 -17.73 -7.02 4.08
C GLU A 183 -17.63 -6.25 5.42
N VAL A 184 -17.74 -4.92 5.39
CA VAL A 184 -17.87 -4.09 6.60
C VAL A 184 -19.18 -4.42 7.33
N ALA A 185 -20.31 -4.48 6.63
CA ALA A 185 -21.60 -4.81 7.23
C ALA A 185 -21.63 -6.22 7.85
N ARG A 186 -20.85 -7.16 7.28
CA ARG A 186 -20.64 -8.52 7.84
C ARG A 186 -19.69 -8.54 9.04
N GLY A 187 -19.02 -7.42 9.36
CA GLY A 187 -18.01 -7.32 10.42
C GLY A 187 -16.68 -7.99 10.09
N ARG A 188 -16.42 -8.34 8.83
CA ARG A 188 -15.18 -9.03 8.40
C ARG A 188 -14.02 -8.06 8.18
N ILE A 189 -14.31 -6.82 7.80
CA ILE A 189 -13.34 -5.73 7.73
C ILE A 189 -13.91 -4.50 8.44
N ARG A 190 -13.07 -3.59 8.95
CA ARG A 190 -13.53 -2.33 9.55
C ARG A 190 -13.53 -1.20 8.54
N TYR A 191 -12.48 -1.12 7.75
CA TYR A 191 -12.27 -0.09 6.73
C TYR A 191 -11.61 -0.71 5.51
N TYR A 192 -11.68 0.01 4.39
CA TYR A 192 -10.97 -0.39 3.18
C TYR A 192 -10.25 0.79 2.54
N GLY A 193 -9.37 0.48 1.59
CA GLY A 193 -8.56 1.45 0.91
C GLY A 193 -7.98 0.96 -0.41
N ILE A 194 -7.05 1.73 -0.94
CA ILE A 194 -6.28 1.38 -2.14
C ILE A 194 -4.80 1.52 -1.86
N SER A 195 -4.02 0.52 -2.23
CA SER A 195 -2.57 0.60 -2.40
C SER A 195 -2.27 0.76 -3.89
N SER A 196 -1.70 1.90 -4.29
CA SER A 196 -1.36 2.15 -5.69
C SER A 196 0.02 2.79 -5.83
N ASN A 197 0.82 2.22 -6.72
CA ASN A 197 2.13 2.77 -7.05
C ASN A 197 2.02 4.03 -7.92
N THR A 198 0.87 4.26 -8.56
CA THR A 198 0.69 5.37 -9.49
C THR A 198 -0.04 6.58 -8.91
N PHE A 199 -0.49 6.50 -7.65
CA PHE A 199 -1.04 7.68 -6.96
C PHE A 199 -0.11 8.90 -6.98
N PRO A 200 1.21 8.77 -6.72
CA PRO A 200 2.12 9.91 -6.72
C PRO A 200 2.66 10.31 -8.10
N GLU A 201 2.31 9.57 -9.15
CA GLU A 201 2.84 9.77 -10.49
C GLU A 201 2.23 10.99 -11.20
N PRO A 202 2.88 11.51 -12.27
CA PRO A 202 2.30 12.55 -13.10
C PRO A 202 0.94 12.15 -13.71
N SER A 203 0.02 13.12 -13.82
CA SER A 203 -1.38 12.89 -14.25
C SER A 203 -1.52 12.51 -15.74
N ASP A 204 -0.48 12.70 -16.54
CA ASP A 204 -0.43 12.34 -17.96
C ASP A 204 -0.03 10.87 -18.21
N ARG A 205 0.36 10.15 -17.17
CA ARG A 205 0.64 8.70 -17.30
C ARG A 205 -0.64 7.92 -17.63
N PRO A 206 -0.57 6.95 -18.54
CA PRO A 206 -1.74 6.14 -18.91
C PRO A 206 -2.34 5.35 -17.75
N ASP A 207 -1.50 4.95 -16.79
CA ASP A 207 -1.86 4.15 -15.61
C ASP A 207 -2.06 4.98 -14.34
N PHE A 208 -2.08 6.30 -14.46
CA PHE A 208 -2.25 7.21 -13.31
C PHE A 208 -3.59 6.98 -12.59
N THR A 209 -3.51 6.79 -11.27
CA THR A 209 -4.68 6.69 -10.38
C THR A 209 -4.94 8.06 -9.73
N CYS A 210 -6.02 8.72 -10.11
CA CYS A 210 -6.41 10.02 -9.56
C CYS A 210 -7.20 9.85 -8.26
N LEU A 211 -6.65 10.30 -7.12
CA LEU A 211 -7.32 10.18 -5.83
C LEU A 211 -8.66 10.91 -5.79
N GLN A 212 -8.75 12.11 -6.38
CA GLN A 212 -10.01 12.85 -6.39
C GLN A 212 -11.14 12.07 -7.08
N ARG A 213 -10.86 11.40 -8.20
CA ARG A 213 -11.85 10.55 -8.90
C ARG A 213 -12.24 9.32 -8.05
N ILE A 214 -11.28 8.73 -7.34
CA ILE A 214 -11.58 7.63 -6.40
C ILE A 214 -12.47 8.10 -5.24
N LEU A 215 -12.23 9.29 -4.69
CA LEU A 215 -13.09 9.89 -3.67
C LEU A 215 -14.51 10.13 -4.19
N ASP A 216 -14.65 10.54 -5.44
CA ASP A 216 -15.95 10.74 -6.05
C ASP A 216 -16.68 9.41 -6.26
N VAL A 217 -15.96 8.35 -6.66
CA VAL A 217 -16.49 6.96 -6.69
C VAL A 217 -16.95 6.53 -5.28
N ALA A 218 -16.14 6.76 -4.25
CA ALA A 218 -16.50 6.39 -2.89
C ALA A 218 -17.78 7.06 -2.40
N LYS A 219 -17.98 8.35 -2.72
CA LYS A 219 -19.22 9.07 -2.41
C LYS A 219 -20.47 8.46 -3.06
N THR A 220 -20.35 7.83 -4.23
CA THR A 220 -21.49 7.17 -4.89
C THR A 220 -21.94 5.89 -4.19
N VAL A 221 -21.05 5.27 -3.40
CA VAL A 221 -21.39 4.09 -2.58
C VAL A 221 -22.29 4.49 -1.41
N GLY A 222 -22.02 5.65 -0.81
CA GLY A 222 -22.82 6.22 0.28
C GLY A 222 -22.06 7.32 1.04
N PRO A 223 -22.79 8.21 1.75
CA PRO A 223 -22.16 9.28 2.53
C PRO A 223 -21.31 8.77 3.71
N GLU A 224 -21.67 7.63 4.24
CA GLU A 224 -20.97 6.98 5.39
C GLU A 224 -20.02 5.86 4.95
N HIS A 225 -19.50 5.95 3.72
CA HIS A 225 -18.58 4.92 3.20
C HIS A 225 -17.34 4.74 4.07
N HIS A 226 -16.80 3.50 4.10
CA HIS A 226 -15.65 3.11 4.91
C HIS A 226 -14.29 3.15 4.14
N PHE A 227 -14.25 3.80 2.96
CA PHE A 227 -12.99 4.09 2.27
C PHE A 227 -12.20 5.10 3.10
N ALA A 228 -11.14 4.69 3.80
CA ALA A 228 -10.52 5.49 4.85
C ALA A 228 -9.00 5.59 4.77
N VAL A 229 -8.33 4.84 3.87
CA VAL A 229 -6.87 4.79 3.81
C VAL A 229 -6.39 4.64 2.38
N ILE A 230 -5.24 5.25 2.09
CA ILE A 230 -4.48 5.02 0.85
C ILE A 230 -3.04 4.63 1.19
N GLN A 231 -2.44 3.82 0.33
CA GLN A 231 -1.03 3.47 0.41
C GLN A 231 -0.33 3.80 -0.90
N PHE A 232 0.86 4.38 -0.82
CA PHE A 232 1.64 4.81 -1.98
C PHE A 232 3.14 4.86 -1.65
N PRO A 233 4.02 4.78 -2.66
CA PRO A 233 5.45 4.96 -2.46
C PRO A 233 5.80 6.41 -2.15
N MET A 234 6.63 6.61 -1.12
CA MET A 234 7.26 7.89 -0.84
C MET A 234 8.58 7.69 -0.10
N ASN A 235 9.61 8.33 -0.58
CA ASN A 235 10.94 8.39 0.02
C ASN A 235 11.71 9.59 -0.56
N LEU A 236 12.99 9.74 -0.23
CA LEU A 236 13.80 10.87 -0.66
C LEU A 236 13.91 11.02 -2.19
N LEU A 237 13.80 9.93 -2.97
CA LEU A 237 13.84 9.95 -4.42
C LEU A 237 12.46 9.91 -5.06
N GLU A 238 11.52 9.18 -4.45
CA GLU A 238 10.13 9.07 -4.88
C GLU A 238 9.27 10.08 -4.11
N SER A 239 9.45 11.36 -4.40
CA SER A 239 8.81 12.48 -3.69
C SER A 239 7.48 12.96 -4.33
N GLY A 240 7.00 12.28 -5.36
CA GLY A 240 5.85 12.72 -6.16
C GLY A 240 4.57 12.96 -5.35
N ALA A 241 4.35 12.20 -4.27
CA ALA A 241 3.18 12.39 -3.40
C ALA A 241 3.12 13.80 -2.77
N LEU A 242 4.29 14.40 -2.53
CA LEU A 242 4.43 15.75 -1.97
C LEU A 242 4.53 16.84 -3.04
N LEU A 243 5.21 16.55 -4.17
CA LEU A 243 5.62 17.55 -5.14
C LEU A 243 4.75 17.61 -6.39
N ASN A 244 4.22 16.47 -6.86
CA ASN A 244 3.42 16.43 -8.09
C ASN A 244 2.02 16.99 -7.84
N ARG A 245 1.71 18.10 -8.51
CA ARG A 245 0.36 18.69 -8.52
C ARG A 245 -0.52 17.94 -9.52
N ASN A 246 -0.84 16.69 -9.19
CA ASN A 246 -1.46 15.72 -10.08
C ASN A 246 -2.98 15.55 -9.87
N GLN A 247 -3.58 16.28 -8.93
CA GLN A 247 -5.02 16.27 -8.72
C GLN A 247 -5.71 17.38 -9.54
N PRO A 248 -7.02 17.24 -9.89
CA PRO A 248 -7.72 18.19 -10.78
C PRO A 248 -7.71 19.63 -10.32
N ASP A 249 -7.68 19.88 -9.01
CA ASP A 249 -7.61 21.22 -8.41
C ASP A 249 -6.19 21.78 -8.30
N GLY A 250 -5.21 21.08 -8.87
CA GLY A 250 -3.78 21.42 -8.75
C GLY A 250 -3.18 21.08 -7.39
N ALA A 251 -3.88 20.35 -6.53
CA ALA A 251 -3.34 19.86 -5.27
C ALA A 251 -2.40 18.67 -5.48
N THR A 252 -1.59 18.36 -4.47
CA THR A 252 -0.80 17.14 -4.41
C THR A 252 -1.62 15.98 -3.86
N LEU A 253 -1.13 14.75 -4.03
CA LEU A 253 -1.74 13.57 -3.43
C LEU A 253 -1.94 13.72 -1.92
N LEU A 254 -0.88 14.13 -1.20
CA LEU A 254 -0.93 14.31 0.26
C LEU A 254 -1.94 15.37 0.69
N THR A 255 -1.94 16.54 0.03
CA THR A 255 -2.92 17.60 0.33
C THR A 255 -4.35 17.10 0.15
N THR A 256 -4.63 16.36 -0.92
CA THR A 256 -5.96 15.81 -1.18
C THR A 256 -6.35 14.74 -0.15
N ALA A 257 -5.42 13.85 0.23
CA ALA A 257 -5.67 12.83 1.25
C ALA A 257 -5.98 13.45 2.61
N ILE A 258 -5.20 14.46 3.03
CA ILE A 258 -5.41 15.18 4.30
C ILE A 258 -6.78 15.89 4.29
N LYS A 259 -7.11 16.63 3.24
CA LYS A 259 -8.43 17.31 3.10
C LYS A 259 -9.60 16.33 3.17
N ALA A 260 -9.42 15.10 2.65
CA ALA A 260 -10.41 14.05 2.70
C ALA A 260 -10.45 13.27 4.04
N GLY A 261 -9.56 13.58 4.97
CA GLY A 261 -9.45 12.88 6.25
C GLY A 261 -9.00 11.41 6.11
N LEU A 262 -8.27 11.07 5.04
CA LEU A 262 -7.75 9.72 4.84
C LEU A 262 -6.49 9.45 5.67
N GLY A 263 -6.36 8.23 6.17
CA GLY A 263 -5.09 7.71 6.63
C GLY A 263 -4.14 7.50 5.44
N THR A 264 -2.86 7.74 5.65
CA THR A 264 -1.83 7.53 4.62
C THR A 264 -0.80 6.53 5.10
N LEU A 265 -0.54 5.52 4.26
CA LEU A 265 0.50 4.52 4.46
C LEU A 265 1.58 4.75 3.39
N VAL A 266 2.82 4.88 3.84
CA VAL A 266 3.97 5.05 2.94
C VAL A 266 4.68 3.71 2.80
N ASN A 267 4.72 3.17 1.59
CA ASN A 267 5.55 2.03 1.29
C ASN A 267 6.92 2.46 0.75
N ARG A 268 7.91 1.58 0.82
CA ARG A 268 9.30 1.81 0.38
C ARG A 268 10.02 3.02 1.04
N PRO A 269 9.80 3.36 2.33
CA PRO A 269 10.48 4.53 2.92
C PRO A 269 12.00 4.38 2.95
N LEU A 270 12.50 3.14 2.93
CA LEU A 270 13.92 2.79 3.04
C LEU A 270 14.55 2.24 1.75
N ASN A 271 13.75 2.13 0.68
CA ASN A 271 14.21 1.66 -0.63
C ASN A 271 13.51 2.48 -1.70
N ALA A 272 14.24 2.97 -2.70
CA ALA A 272 13.68 3.68 -3.83
C ALA A 272 13.77 2.84 -5.12
N LEU A 273 12.80 2.99 -6.00
CA LEU A 273 12.92 2.55 -7.37
C LEU A 273 13.58 3.67 -8.18
N ALA A 274 14.79 3.43 -8.64
CA ALA A 274 15.52 4.32 -9.53
C ALA A 274 15.61 3.72 -10.95
N ALA A 275 16.05 4.50 -11.93
CA ALA A 275 16.19 4.05 -13.32
C ALA A 275 17.05 2.78 -13.42
N ASP A 276 18.07 2.65 -12.59
CA ASP A 276 19.02 1.55 -12.58
C ASP A 276 18.62 0.37 -11.64
N GLY A 277 17.42 0.43 -11.06
CA GLY A 277 16.89 -0.61 -10.18
C GLY A 277 16.59 -0.15 -8.76
N LEU A 278 16.52 -1.12 -7.83
CA LEU A 278 16.22 -0.84 -6.43
C LEU A 278 17.44 -0.25 -5.71
N LEU A 279 17.30 0.98 -5.20
CA LEU A 279 18.30 1.66 -4.39
C LEU A 279 17.92 1.60 -2.90
N ARG A 280 18.84 1.10 -2.07
CA ARG A 280 18.68 1.10 -0.62
C ARG A 280 19.02 2.49 -0.06
N LEU A 281 18.07 3.10 0.64
CA LEU A 281 18.23 4.42 1.27
C LEU A 281 18.66 4.35 2.74
N ALA A 282 18.51 3.19 3.36
CA ALA A 282 18.96 2.91 4.73
C ALA A 282 20.09 1.89 4.73
N ASP A 283 20.79 1.75 5.86
CA ASP A 283 21.92 0.83 6.05
C ASP A 283 23.08 1.11 5.08
N VAL A 284 23.45 2.37 4.93
CA VAL A 284 24.73 2.71 4.33
C VAL A 284 25.82 2.11 5.22
N ARG A 285 26.40 0.97 4.81
CA ARG A 285 27.60 0.45 5.45
C ARG A 285 28.71 1.47 5.23
N LEU A 286 28.93 2.32 6.23
CA LEU A 286 30.10 3.17 6.24
C LEU A 286 31.32 2.26 6.16
N PRO A 287 32.25 2.47 5.21
CA PRO A 287 33.50 1.75 5.18
C PRO A 287 34.14 1.91 6.58
N ARG A 288 34.62 0.81 7.11
CA ARG A 288 35.21 0.76 8.46
C ARG A 288 36.32 1.81 8.57
N ARG A 289 36.10 2.82 9.40
CA ARG A 289 36.99 3.93 9.77
C ARG A 289 37.19 4.98 8.65
N TYR A 290 36.43 6.04 8.74
CA TYR A 290 36.86 7.30 8.14
C TYR A 290 38.06 7.83 8.96
N SER A 291 39.11 8.28 8.26
CA SER A 291 40.10 9.10 8.90
C SER A 291 39.46 10.42 9.38
N PRO A 292 40.01 11.13 10.37
CA PRO A 292 39.52 12.44 10.77
C PRO A 292 39.33 13.41 9.58
N GLU A 293 40.24 13.35 8.61
CA GLU A 293 40.18 14.11 7.37
C GLU A 293 39.01 13.68 6.48
N GLY A 294 38.75 12.39 6.39
CA GLY A 294 37.61 11.84 5.64
C GLY A 294 36.27 12.24 6.24
N ILE A 295 36.17 12.34 7.58
CA ILE A 295 34.96 12.82 8.27
C ILE A 295 34.78 14.34 7.94
N VAL A 296 35.82 15.14 7.99
CA VAL A 296 35.76 16.59 7.63
C VAL A 296 35.30 16.75 6.19
N GLN A 297 35.84 15.98 5.25
CA GLN A 297 35.41 16.00 3.84
C GLN A 297 33.96 15.63 3.66
N ALA A 298 33.47 14.57 4.36
CA ALA A 298 32.08 14.15 4.31
C ALA A 298 31.13 15.23 4.86
N ILE A 299 31.52 15.91 5.96
CA ILE A 299 30.76 17.03 6.54
C ILE A 299 30.74 18.22 5.56
N GLN A 300 31.86 18.55 4.94
CA GLN A 300 31.92 19.61 3.95
C GLN A 300 31.06 19.34 2.71
N ALA A 301 31.05 18.08 2.24
CA ALA A 301 30.18 17.65 1.15
C ALA A 301 28.68 17.73 1.54
N LEU A 302 28.32 17.32 2.75
CA LEU A 302 26.97 17.44 3.29
C LEU A 302 26.53 18.91 3.34
N VAL A 303 27.33 19.78 3.96
CA VAL A 303 27.03 21.22 4.04
C VAL A 303 26.90 21.85 2.65
N SER A 304 27.73 21.44 1.69
CA SER A 304 27.63 21.92 0.30
C SER A 304 26.31 21.45 -0.36
N SER A 305 25.91 20.23 -0.13
CA SER A 305 24.63 19.68 -0.63
C SER A 305 23.42 20.37 0.02
N GLU A 306 23.46 20.58 1.33
CA GLU A 306 22.41 21.34 2.05
C GLU A 306 22.30 22.78 1.54
N ASN A 307 23.42 23.47 1.30
CA ASN A 307 23.42 24.80 0.74
C ASN A 307 22.89 24.84 -0.71
N ALA A 308 23.21 23.85 -1.53
CA ALA A 308 22.65 23.73 -2.87
C ALA A 308 21.12 23.47 -2.82
N LEU A 309 20.68 22.58 -1.96
CA LEU A 309 19.25 22.33 -1.71
C LEU A 309 18.53 23.62 -1.28
N ALA A 310 19.10 24.33 -0.32
CA ALA A 310 18.51 25.56 0.21
C ALA A 310 18.48 26.72 -0.83
N ARG A 311 19.45 26.80 -1.72
CA ARG A 311 19.55 27.88 -2.72
C ARG A 311 18.82 27.58 -4.03
N GLU A 312 18.80 26.33 -4.45
CA GLU A 312 18.34 25.92 -5.77
C GLU A 312 16.95 25.26 -5.75
N MET A 313 16.63 24.50 -4.70
CA MET A 313 15.39 23.76 -4.61
C MET A 313 14.34 24.42 -3.71
N LEU A 314 14.70 24.82 -2.49
CA LEU A 314 13.75 25.39 -1.52
C LEU A 314 13.03 26.67 -2.03
N PRO A 315 13.66 27.60 -2.77
CA PRO A 315 12.95 28.76 -3.29
C PRO A 315 11.90 28.43 -4.36
N ASN A 316 11.98 27.23 -4.96
CA ASN A 316 11.04 26.74 -5.97
C ASN A 316 9.97 25.81 -5.39
N LEU A 317 10.04 25.50 -4.09
CA LEU A 317 9.04 24.75 -3.37
C LEU A 317 8.10 25.72 -2.68
N ASP A 318 6.83 25.75 -3.10
CA ASP A 318 5.78 26.47 -2.38
C ASP A 318 5.38 25.66 -1.15
N LEU A 319 6.08 25.91 -0.04
CA LEU A 319 5.84 25.26 1.26
C LEU A 319 4.79 25.99 2.10
N SER A 320 4.17 27.07 1.58
CA SER A 320 3.22 27.88 2.32
C SER A 320 1.94 27.16 2.76
N GLU A 321 1.64 26.00 2.15
CA GLU A 321 0.48 25.16 2.52
C GLU A 321 0.88 23.86 3.26
N ALA A 322 2.17 23.63 3.54
CA ALA A 322 2.65 22.38 4.15
C ALA A 322 3.02 22.49 5.63
N LEU A 323 2.93 23.65 6.21
CA LEU A 323 3.04 23.97 7.64
C LEU A 323 1.69 24.44 8.17
#